data_1747b976a92f118fc72b79d526196d2f
#
_entry.id   1747b976a92f118fc72b79d526196d2f
#
_cell.length_a   1.000
_cell.length_b   1.000
_cell.length_c   1.000
_cell.angle_alpha   90.00
_cell.angle_beta   90.00
_cell.angle_gamma   90.00
#
_symmetry.space_group_name_H-M   'P 1'
#
loop_
_entity.id
_entity.type
_entity.pdbx_description
1 polymer ?
#
loop_
_entity_poly.entity_id
_entity_poly.type
_entity_poly.pdbx_seq_one_letter_code
_entity_poly.pdbx_strand_id
1 'polypeptide(L)'
;MLLITKNVTIKITGDKATLSEKIILYRDDKGIDIYFTLSGFSYKFNKDNLSGVVVDARILKPSGDVVVVDNLAVSGTNKIKFTIDSSMTDEIAEIGKHKLQISLYDDSTKTNRITIPPIEFEVKEQL
;
A
#
# COMPACT_ATOMS: atom_id res chain seq x y z
N MET A 1 -16.65 13.84 -10.66
CA MET A 1 -16.13 12.53 -10.19
C MET A 1 -16.14 12.51 -8.68
N LEU A 2 -16.70 11.49 -8.09
CA LEU A 2 -16.64 11.30 -6.65
C LEU A 2 -15.34 10.57 -6.30
N LEU A 3 -14.47 11.22 -5.52
CA LEU A 3 -13.24 10.62 -5.03
C LEU A 3 -13.45 10.15 -3.59
N ILE A 4 -13.22 8.88 -3.34
CA ILE A 4 -13.32 8.30 -2.01
C ILE A 4 -11.93 8.22 -1.41
N THR A 5 -11.78 8.73 -0.19
CA THR A 5 -10.52 8.69 0.54
C THR A 5 -10.69 7.78 1.76
N LYS A 6 -9.76 6.83 1.91
CA LYS A 6 -9.68 5.96 3.08
C LYS A 6 -8.36 6.23 3.80
N ASN A 7 -8.40 6.32 5.12
CA ASN A 7 -7.20 6.47 5.95
C ASN A 7 -7.04 5.23 6.81
N VAL A 8 -5.92 4.53 6.63
CA VAL A 8 -5.65 3.27 7.30
C VAL A 8 -4.28 3.35 7.96
N THR A 9 -4.18 2.97 9.22
CA THR A 9 -2.90 2.87 9.91
C THR A 9 -2.37 1.45 9.82
N ILE A 10 -1.11 1.32 9.41
CA ILE A 10 -0.37 0.06 9.44
C ILE A 10 0.47 0.07 10.71
N LYS A 11 0.12 -0.75 11.68
CA LYS A 11 0.89 -0.92 12.92
C LYS A 11 1.86 -2.07 12.73
N ILE A 12 3.14 -1.79 12.89
CA ILE A 12 4.20 -2.78 12.74
C ILE A 12 4.67 -3.21 14.12
N THR A 13 4.62 -4.54 14.38
CA THR A 13 5.06 -5.14 15.63
C THR A 13 5.91 -6.37 15.29
N GLY A 14 7.23 -6.26 15.47
CA GLY A 14 8.14 -7.32 15.09
C GLY A 14 8.08 -7.61 13.59
N ASP A 15 7.72 -8.81 13.22
CA ASP A 15 7.60 -9.27 11.84
C ASP A 15 6.17 -9.23 11.29
N LYS A 16 5.26 -8.57 12.01
CA LYS A 16 3.84 -8.49 11.64
C LYS A 16 3.40 -7.06 11.41
N ALA A 17 2.48 -6.88 10.47
CA ALA A 17 1.78 -5.63 10.22
C ALA A 17 0.29 -5.84 10.41
N THR A 18 -0.35 -4.94 11.16
CA THR A 18 -1.80 -4.98 11.42
C THR A 18 -2.43 -3.70 10.92
N LEU A 19 -3.60 -3.81 10.29
CA LEU A 19 -4.34 -2.66 9.81
C LEU A 19 -5.32 -2.18 10.89
N SER A 20 -5.51 -0.85 10.97
CA SER A 20 -6.52 -0.24 11.86
C SER A 20 -7.94 -0.66 11.47
N GLU A 21 -8.16 -0.98 10.19
CA GLU A 21 -9.43 -1.50 9.70
C GLU A 21 -9.19 -2.39 8.49
N LYS A 22 -10.13 -3.27 8.19
CA LYS A 22 -10.06 -4.10 6.98
C LYS A 22 -10.25 -3.26 5.74
N ILE A 23 -9.48 -3.57 4.70
CA ILE A 23 -9.63 -2.94 3.39
C ILE A 23 -10.44 -3.89 2.52
N ILE A 24 -11.63 -3.46 2.15
CA ILE A 24 -12.52 -4.21 1.28
C ILE A 24 -12.83 -3.33 0.08
N LEU A 25 -12.55 -3.86 -1.11
CA LEU A 25 -12.85 -3.21 -2.37
C LEU A 25 -13.85 -4.09 -3.12
N TYR A 26 -14.68 -3.48 -3.93
CA TYR A 26 -15.54 -4.25 -4.83
C TYR A 26 -14.93 -4.22 -6.23
N ARG A 27 -15.05 -5.33 -6.96
CA ARG A 27 -14.52 -5.40 -8.31
C ARG A 27 -15.07 -4.25 -9.15
N ASP A 28 -14.19 -3.66 -9.94
CA ASP A 28 -14.44 -2.48 -10.78
C ASP A 28 -14.56 -1.13 -10.03
N ASP A 29 -14.37 -1.11 -8.71
CA ASP A 29 -14.26 0.15 -7.98
C ASP A 29 -13.03 0.91 -8.46
N LYS A 30 -13.19 2.22 -8.62
CA LYS A 30 -12.10 3.14 -9.00
C LYS A 30 -12.37 4.53 -8.44
N GLY A 31 -11.34 5.38 -8.47
CA GLY A 31 -11.44 6.71 -7.86
C GLY A 31 -11.30 6.64 -6.34
N ILE A 32 -10.51 5.70 -5.84
CA ILE A 32 -10.28 5.52 -4.41
C ILE A 32 -8.82 5.80 -4.11
N ASP A 33 -8.56 6.67 -3.13
CA ASP A 33 -7.23 6.88 -2.57
C ASP A 33 -7.17 6.28 -1.17
N ILE A 34 -6.21 5.40 -0.94
CA ILE A 34 -5.96 4.84 0.38
C ILE A 34 -4.66 5.45 0.90
N TYR A 35 -4.74 6.13 2.04
CA TYR A 35 -3.58 6.71 2.71
C TYR A 35 -3.18 5.80 3.86
N PHE A 36 -1.97 5.26 3.79
CA PHE A 36 -1.40 4.43 4.84
C PHE A 36 -0.50 5.27 5.73
N THR A 37 -0.76 5.25 7.03
CA THR A 37 0.13 5.83 8.04
C THR A 37 0.87 4.69 8.73
N LEU A 38 2.21 4.74 8.75
CA LEU A 38 3.02 3.72 9.42
C LEU A 38 3.14 4.05 10.91
N SER A 39 2.91 3.06 11.75
CA SER A 39 2.99 3.16 13.20
C SER A 39 3.84 2.02 13.76
N GLY A 40 4.57 2.28 14.85
CA GLY A 40 5.45 1.28 15.44
C GLY A 40 6.70 1.00 14.61
N PHE A 41 7.07 1.94 13.75
CA PHE A 41 8.14 1.79 12.79
C PHE A 41 9.21 2.86 13.04
N SER A 42 10.47 2.42 13.08
CA SER A 42 11.62 3.32 13.21
C SER A 42 12.36 3.37 11.89
N TYR A 43 12.49 4.56 11.31
CA TYR A 43 13.20 4.75 10.04
C TYR A 43 14.70 4.66 10.27
N LYS A 44 15.34 3.64 9.67
CA LYS A 44 16.79 3.44 9.79
C LYS A 44 17.61 4.32 8.84
N PHE A 45 16.96 5.27 8.16
CA PHE A 45 17.61 6.16 7.20
C PHE A 45 17.95 7.52 7.78
N ASN A 46 18.03 7.66 9.11
CA ASN A 46 18.21 8.95 9.81
C ASN A 46 17.09 9.94 9.48
N LYS A 47 15.87 9.45 9.31
CA LYS A 47 14.70 10.27 9.00
C LYS A 47 13.56 9.93 9.95
N ASP A 48 12.90 10.98 10.44
CA ASP A 48 11.72 10.86 11.29
C ASP A 48 10.44 10.80 10.44
N ASN A 49 10.58 10.86 9.11
CA ASN A 49 9.44 10.94 8.20
C ASN A 49 9.80 10.35 6.83
N LEU A 50 8.82 10.35 5.93
CA LEU A 50 8.96 9.79 4.58
C LEU A 50 9.50 10.78 3.54
N SER A 51 9.95 11.96 3.95
CA SER A 51 10.47 12.95 2.99
C SER A 51 11.71 12.40 2.27
N GLY A 52 11.67 12.38 0.94
CA GLY A 52 12.76 11.86 0.11
C GLY A 52 12.85 10.33 0.05
N VAL A 53 11.97 9.63 0.73
CA VAL A 53 11.89 8.17 0.67
C VAL A 53 11.15 7.78 -0.62
N VAL A 54 11.69 6.80 -1.35
CA VAL A 54 11.02 6.20 -2.51
C VAL A 54 10.25 4.98 -2.04
N VAL A 55 9.00 4.85 -2.47
CA VAL A 55 8.11 3.79 -2.01
C VAL A 55 7.65 2.98 -3.21
N ASP A 56 7.87 1.67 -3.15
CA ASP A 56 7.34 0.72 -4.13
C ASP A 56 6.44 -0.28 -3.42
N ALA A 57 5.57 -0.94 -4.18
CA ALA A 57 4.72 -1.99 -3.64
C ALA A 57 4.64 -3.18 -4.59
N ARG A 58 4.37 -4.34 -4.03
CA ARG A 58 4.04 -5.55 -4.77
C ARG A 58 2.73 -6.09 -4.26
N ILE A 59 1.88 -6.50 -5.18
CA ILE A 59 0.58 -7.08 -4.86
C ILE A 59 0.56 -8.52 -5.34
N LEU A 60 0.38 -9.45 -4.41
CA LEU A 60 0.18 -10.86 -4.74
C LEU A 60 -1.31 -11.10 -4.89
N LYS A 61 -1.71 -11.46 -6.10
CA LYS A 61 -3.12 -11.75 -6.42
C LYS A 61 -3.53 -13.14 -5.94
N PRO A 62 -4.83 -13.40 -5.80
CA PRO A 62 -5.30 -14.75 -5.46
C PRO A 62 -4.81 -15.85 -6.40
N SER A 63 -4.61 -15.53 -7.68
CA SER A 63 -4.08 -16.47 -8.68
C SER A 63 -2.61 -16.81 -8.48
N GLY A 64 -1.86 -16.04 -7.69
CA GLY A 64 -0.42 -16.17 -7.52
C GLY A 64 0.42 -15.22 -8.37
N ASP A 65 -0.19 -14.48 -9.28
CA ASP A 65 0.52 -13.48 -10.07
C ASP A 65 0.85 -12.25 -9.21
N VAL A 66 1.95 -11.57 -9.55
CA VAL A 66 2.43 -10.41 -8.83
C VAL A 66 2.32 -9.16 -9.69
N VAL A 67 1.74 -8.11 -9.13
CA VAL A 67 1.71 -6.78 -9.73
C VAL A 67 2.74 -5.91 -9.03
N VAL A 68 3.59 -5.25 -9.80
CA VAL A 68 4.60 -4.30 -9.26
C VAL A 68 4.08 -2.89 -9.46
N VAL A 69 4.08 -2.11 -8.39
CA VAL A 69 3.68 -0.71 -8.40
C VAL A 69 4.87 0.13 -7.95
N ASP A 70 5.46 0.88 -8.89
CA ASP A 70 6.62 1.72 -8.60
C ASP A 70 6.20 3.13 -8.22
N ASN A 71 7.02 3.75 -7.37
CA ASN A 71 6.91 5.17 -7.02
C ASN A 71 5.53 5.56 -6.48
N LEU A 72 5.08 4.88 -5.43
CA LEU A 72 3.89 5.31 -4.70
C LEU A 72 4.12 6.70 -4.13
N ALA A 73 3.10 7.55 -4.22
CA ALA A 73 3.19 8.91 -3.73
C ALA A 73 3.27 8.96 -2.21
N VAL A 74 4.09 9.87 -1.69
CA VAL A 74 4.14 10.21 -0.27
C VAL A 74 3.32 11.48 -0.08
N SER A 75 2.33 11.43 0.81
CA SER A 75 1.49 12.58 1.13
C SER A 75 1.87 13.14 2.50
N GLY A 76 2.22 14.41 2.53
CA GLY A 76 2.75 15.01 3.76
C GLY A 76 4.09 14.38 4.14
N THR A 77 4.27 14.08 5.43
CA THR A 77 5.54 13.56 5.95
C THR A 77 5.48 12.09 6.37
N ASN A 78 4.29 11.49 6.48
CA ASN A 78 4.15 10.17 7.09
C ASN A 78 3.07 9.28 6.46
N LYS A 79 2.53 9.66 5.30
CA LYS A 79 1.48 8.88 4.66
C LYS A 79 1.93 8.40 3.29
N ILE A 80 1.57 7.16 2.96
CA ILE A 80 1.78 6.57 1.65
C ILE A 80 0.42 6.50 0.96
N LYS A 81 0.34 7.07 -0.24
CA LYS A 81 -0.89 7.13 -1.01
C LYS A 81 -0.93 5.98 -2.02
N PHE A 82 -1.92 5.13 -1.90
CA PHE A 82 -2.19 4.06 -2.85
C PHE A 82 -3.48 4.39 -3.60
N THR A 83 -3.35 4.66 -4.90
CA THR A 83 -4.48 5.11 -5.73
C THR A 83 -5.06 3.94 -6.52
N ILE A 84 -6.35 3.72 -6.38
CA ILE A 84 -7.10 2.75 -7.18
C ILE A 84 -7.74 3.54 -8.34
N ASP A 85 -7.01 3.70 -9.41
CA ASP A 85 -7.49 4.29 -10.67
C ASP A 85 -7.96 3.18 -11.63
N SER A 86 -8.31 3.55 -12.86
CA SER A 86 -8.79 2.58 -13.85
C SER A 86 -7.75 1.50 -14.14
N SER A 87 -6.47 1.86 -14.21
CA SER A 87 -5.39 0.92 -14.46
C SER A 87 -5.22 -0.07 -13.31
N MET A 88 -5.21 0.43 -12.08
CA MET A 88 -5.06 -0.41 -10.88
C MET A 88 -6.28 -1.32 -10.70
N THR A 89 -7.49 -0.82 -10.98
CA THR A 89 -8.72 -1.61 -10.92
C THR A 89 -8.63 -2.86 -11.80
N ASP A 90 -8.10 -2.71 -13.01
CA ASP A 90 -7.92 -3.85 -13.92
C ASP A 90 -6.86 -4.83 -13.40
N GLU A 91 -5.80 -4.33 -12.79
CA GLU A 91 -4.72 -5.16 -12.24
C GLU A 91 -5.17 -6.01 -11.04
N ILE A 92 -6.11 -5.51 -10.24
CA ILE A 92 -6.59 -6.20 -9.03
C ILE A 92 -8.02 -6.72 -9.18
N ALA A 93 -8.46 -7.03 -10.40
CA ALA A 93 -9.84 -7.41 -10.69
C ALA A 93 -10.22 -8.82 -10.18
N GLU A 94 -9.26 -9.63 -9.76
CA GLU A 94 -9.53 -10.97 -9.23
C GLU A 94 -10.27 -10.89 -7.89
N ILE A 95 -11.28 -11.72 -7.72
CA ILE A 95 -12.03 -11.83 -6.47
C ILE A 95 -11.20 -12.62 -5.47
N GLY A 96 -11.12 -12.12 -4.24
CA GLY A 96 -10.44 -12.79 -3.15
C GLY A 96 -9.45 -11.90 -2.41
N LYS A 97 -8.63 -12.54 -1.59
CA LYS A 97 -7.65 -11.85 -0.76
C LYS A 97 -6.37 -11.60 -1.55
N HIS A 98 -5.93 -10.35 -1.53
CA HIS A 98 -4.67 -9.90 -2.10
C HIS A 98 -3.71 -9.57 -0.96
N LYS A 99 -2.42 -9.78 -1.17
CA LYS A 99 -1.39 -9.33 -0.22
C LYS A 99 -0.64 -8.16 -0.82
N LEU A 100 -0.47 -7.11 -0.02
CA LEU A 100 0.26 -5.91 -0.39
C LEU A 100 1.52 -5.82 0.45
N GLN A 101 2.67 -5.75 -0.21
CA GLN A 101 3.96 -5.59 0.44
C GLN A 101 4.59 -4.28 0.00
N ILE A 102 4.88 -3.41 0.97
CA ILE A 102 5.45 -2.09 0.73
C ILE A 102 6.95 -2.15 1.02
N SER A 103 7.75 -1.58 0.13
CA SER A 103 9.18 -1.42 0.31
C SER A 103 9.53 0.06 0.32
N LEU A 104 10.34 0.46 1.30
CA LEU A 104 10.83 1.83 1.46
C LEU A 104 12.31 1.85 1.11
N TYR A 105 12.71 2.83 0.29
CA TYR A 105 14.11 3.05 -0.08
C TYR A 105 14.54 4.43 0.40
N ASP A 106 15.79 4.54 0.85
CA ASP A 106 16.34 5.79 1.39
C ASP A 106 16.31 6.95 0.38
N ASP A 107 16.51 6.63 -0.91
CA ASP A 107 16.49 7.61 -2.00
C ASP A 107 16.30 6.92 -3.35
N SER A 108 16.42 7.69 -4.43
CA SER A 108 16.22 7.20 -5.79
C SER A 108 17.28 6.19 -6.25
N THR A 109 18.42 6.11 -5.57
CA THR A 109 19.46 5.11 -5.90
C THR A 109 19.09 3.71 -5.43
N LYS A 110 18.13 3.61 -4.50
CA LYS A 110 17.61 2.36 -3.94
C LYS A 110 18.70 1.48 -3.31
N THR A 111 19.71 2.11 -2.70
CA THR A 111 20.82 1.40 -2.06
C THR A 111 20.38 0.68 -0.78
N ASN A 112 19.57 1.34 0.04
CA ASN A 112 19.05 0.77 1.29
C ASN A 112 17.55 0.60 1.20
N ARG A 113 17.07 -0.58 1.60
CA ARG A 113 15.66 -0.95 1.53
C ARG A 113 15.16 -1.47 2.87
N ILE A 114 13.96 -1.07 3.23
CA ILE A 114 13.20 -1.67 4.33
C ILE A 114 11.89 -2.19 3.75
N THR A 115 11.59 -3.45 4.01
CA THR A 115 10.36 -4.08 3.58
C THR A 115 9.40 -4.17 4.76
N ILE A 116 8.20 -3.62 4.59
CA ILE A 116 7.13 -3.70 5.59
C ILE A 116 6.50 -5.10 5.49
N PRO A 117 6.18 -5.76 6.61
CA PRO A 117 5.47 -7.03 6.55
C PRO A 117 4.17 -6.92 5.75
N PRO A 118 3.77 -7.96 5.01
CA PRO A 118 2.61 -7.88 4.13
C PRO A 118 1.32 -7.59 4.88
N ILE A 119 0.44 -6.84 4.22
CA ILE A 119 -0.93 -6.59 4.68
C ILE A 119 -1.89 -7.17 3.64
N GLU A 120 -3.15 -7.35 4.01
CA GLU A 120 -4.16 -7.90 3.12
C GLU A 120 -5.23 -6.87 2.78
N PHE A 121 -5.74 -6.96 1.57
CA PHE A 121 -7.02 -6.37 1.19
C PHE A 121 -7.84 -7.40 0.43
N GLU A 122 -9.14 -7.26 0.47
CA GLU A 122 -10.05 -8.19 -0.18
C GLU A 122 -10.84 -7.50 -1.28
N VAL A 123 -10.92 -8.16 -2.45
CA VAL A 123 -11.77 -7.71 -3.55
C VAL A 123 -12.98 -8.64 -3.58
N LYS A 124 -14.16 -8.05 -3.49
CA LYS A 124 -15.44 -8.77 -3.51
C LYS A 124 -16.20 -8.50 -4.80
N GLU A 125 -17.07 -9.42 -5.14
CA GLU A 125 -18.01 -9.24 -6.24
C GLU A 125 -19.09 -8.23 -5.86
N GLN A 126 -19.50 -7.40 -6.79
CA GLN A 126 -20.68 -6.56 -6.60
C GLN A 126 -21.95 -7.40 -6.70
N LEU A 127 -22.93 -6.98 -5.94
CA LEU A 127 -24.28 -7.60 -6.05
C LEU A 127 -24.98 -7.17 -7.34
#